data_ea50583b28c697aeeb4c8bdfc9ceb6e9
#
_entry.id   ea50583b28c697aeeb4c8bdfc9ceb6e9
#
_cell.length_a   1.000
_cell.length_b   1.000
_cell.length_c   1.000
_cell.angle_alpha   90.00
_cell.angle_beta   90.00
_cell.angle_gamma   90.00
#
_symmetry.space_group_name_H-M   'P 1'
#
loop_
_entity.id
_entity.type
_entity.pdbx_description
1 polymer ?
#
loop_
_entity_poly.entity_id
_entity_poly.type
_entity_poly.pdbx_seq_one_letter_code
_entity_poly.pdbx_strand_id
1 'polypeptide(L)'
;AAVGVIVHEMGHSFCNPVIDRHRADFETAAGPLYAEVAPVMKAQAYGSATIMVYESCVRALTTLYAREKHGGDAGADAARAEIVEGFAWTPGLTNLVAELHAKHTRNFDAFVPKLVAFFAATPKPPPHAFVGPIDGIGTGDNAFVTSPVATTYATKVRDKFMPAASLRAAAPTDRFDAAPAGQLRLYGSASTNPLVAELIKHAGWTITDGEIALGHKRFTGPNLVLIACWPRPGDPKHGVVVYTAAHDADVVGINGLMAGGTDWVVGRKVGDKFQVVDHGNFHVAADGSWKLP
;
A
#
# COMPACT_ATOMS: atom_id res chain seq x y z
N ALA A 1 15.83 -5.97 -5.89
CA ALA A 1 15.18 -6.95 -4.99
C ALA A 1 16.19 -7.80 -4.22
N ALA A 2 17.19 -8.45 -4.85
CA ALA A 2 18.11 -9.36 -4.16
C ALA A 2 18.95 -8.70 -3.05
N VAL A 3 19.43 -7.46 -3.25
CA VAL A 3 20.27 -6.76 -2.27
C VAL A 3 19.47 -6.41 -1.01
N GLY A 4 18.21 -6.00 -1.14
CA GLY A 4 17.35 -5.70 0.02
C GLY A 4 17.16 -6.93 0.92
N VAL A 5 16.94 -8.10 0.33
CA VAL A 5 16.84 -9.36 1.09
C VAL A 5 18.14 -9.67 1.82
N ILE A 6 19.30 -9.50 1.16
CA ILE A 6 20.60 -9.72 1.81
C ILE A 6 20.79 -8.78 3.00
N VAL A 7 20.46 -7.50 2.85
CA VAL A 7 20.56 -6.51 3.94
C VAL A 7 19.64 -6.91 5.10
N HIS A 8 18.43 -7.39 4.80
CA HIS A 8 17.48 -7.87 5.79
C HIS A 8 18.04 -9.05 6.58
N GLU A 9 18.44 -10.12 5.89
CA GLU A 9 18.96 -11.35 6.53
C GLU A 9 20.25 -11.09 7.31
N MET A 10 21.16 -10.27 6.78
CA MET A 10 22.35 -9.87 7.51
C MET A 10 22.02 -9.03 8.75
N GLY A 11 20.97 -8.18 8.68
CA GLY A 11 20.49 -7.40 9.80
C GLY A 11 20.15 -8.24 11.02
N HIS A 12 19.55 -9.41 10.84
CA HIS A 12 19.27 -10.36 11.91
C HIS A 12 20.53 -10.82 12.66
N SER A 13 21.61 -11.04 11.93
CA SER A 13 22.88 -11.49 12.53
C SER A 13 23.49 -10.45 13.49
N PHE A 14 23.16 -9.17 13.32
CA PHE A 14 23.64 -8.09 14.18
C PHE A 14 22.61 -7.69 15.25
N CYS A 15 21.34 -7.61 14.91
CA CYS A 15 20.30 -7.13 15.82
C CYS A 15 19.87 -8.18 16.85
N ASN A 16 19.62 -9.42 16.39
CA ASN A 16 19.04 -10.44 17.26
C ASN A 16 19.91 -10.75 18.50
N PRO A 17 21.23 -10.95 18.38
CA PRO A 17 22.06 -11.22 19.57
C PRO A 17 22.07 -10.10 20.60
N VAL A 18 21.91 -8.83 20.16
CA VAL A 18 21.83 -7.68 21.07
C VAL A 18 20.49 -7.67 21.77
N ILE A 19 19.40 -7.83 21.01
CA ILE A 19 18.03 -7.85 21.56
C ILE A 19 17.90 -9.03 22.54
N ASP A 20 18.49 -10.18 22.25
CA ASP A 20 18.49 -11.34 23.15
C ASP A 20 19.16 -11.07 24.51
N ARG A 21 20.28 -10.33 24.51
CA ARG A 21 20.91 -9.94 25.78
C ARG A 21 20.04 -9.03 26.64
N HIS A 22 19.13 -8.28 26.01
CA HIS A 22 18.21 -7.31 26.65
C HIS A 22 16.74 -7.73 26.53
N ARG A 23 16.50 -9.05 26.37
CA ARG A 23 15.17 -9.61 26.07
C ARG A 23 14.10 -9.13 27.04
N ALA A 24 14.37 -9.18 28.35
CA ALA A 24 13.40 -8.81 29.37
C ALA A 24 12.95 -7.35 29.25
N ASP A 25 13.87 -6.45 28.92
CA ASP A 25 13.57 -5.02 28.73
C ASP A 25 12.68 -4.82 27.49
N PHE A 26 13.01 -5.49 26.39
CA PHE A 26 12.20 -5.43 25.16
C PHE A 26 10.83 -6.09 25.32
N GLU A 27 10.72 -7.22 25.99
CA GLU A 27 9.44 -7.88 26.26
C GLU A 27 8.53 -6.99 27.11
N THR A 28 9.09 -6.32 28.10
CA THR A 28 8.35 -5.36 28.94
C THR A 28 7.89 -4.15 28.10
N ALA A 29 8.78 -3.58 27.31
CA ALA A 29 8.49 -2.37 26.54
C ALA A 29 7.57 -2.61 25.35
N ALA A 30 7.80 -3.66 24.59
CA ALA A 30 7.06 -3.98 23.36
C ALA A 30 5.83 -4.87 23.60
N GLY A 31 5.70 -5.50 24.76
CA GLY A 31 4.60 -6.39 25.08
C GLY A 31 3.21 -5.78 24.87
N PRO A 32 2.93 -4.58 25.40
CA PRO A 32 1.66 -3.89 25.17
C PRO A 32 1.37 -3.64 23.68
N LEU A 33 2.35 -3.17 22.92
CA LEU A 33 2.23 -2.97 21.49
C LEU A 33 1.96 -4.29 20.76
N TYR A 34 2.73 -5.34 21.09
CA TYR A 34 2.54 -6.67 20.50
C TYR A 34 1.13 -7.21 20.76
N ALA A 35 0.60 -7.07 21.96
CA ALA A 35 -0.76 -7.54 22.29
C ALA A 35 -1.82 -6.94 21.35
N GLU A 36 -1.65 -5.68 20.97
CA GLU A 36 -2.56 -4.96 20.08
C GLU A 36 -2.47 -5.41 18.62
N VAL A 37 -1.27 -5.78 18.15
CA VAL A 37 -1.01 -6.18 16.76
C VAL A 37 -0.84 -7.69 16.57
N ALA A 38 -1.00 -8.48 17.63
CA ALA A 38 -0.75 -9.92 17.62
C ALA A 38 -1.46 -10.69 16.49
N PRO A 39 -2.71 -10.39 16.11
CA PRO A 39 -3.36 -11.10 15.00
C PRO A 39 -2.58 -10.95 13.68
N VAL A 40 -2.12 -9.75 13.36
CA VAL A 40 -1.35 -9.46 12.15
C VAL A 40 0.04 -10.08 12.22
N MET A 41 0.71 -9.96 13.37
CA MET A 41 2.05 -10.54 13.58
C MET A 41 2.03 -12.07 13.51
N LYS A 42 1.07 -12.72 14.14
CA LYS A 42 0.92 -14.19 14.12
C LYS A 42 0.61 -14.73 12.72
N ALA A 43 -0.13 -14.01 11.90
CA ALA A 43 -0.40 -14.39 10.52
C ALA A 43 0.90 -14.47 9.69
N GLN A 44 1.93 -13.75 10.09
CA GLN A 44 3.27 -13.73 9.48
C GLN A 44 4.28 -14.61 10.26
N ALA A 45 3.81 -15.49 11.14
CA ALA A 45 4.63 -16.34 12.00
C ALA A 45 5.44 -15.60 13.09
N TYR A 46 5.15 -14.33 13.38
CA TYR A 46 5.80 -13.57 14.45
C TYR A 46 5.05 -13.78 15.76
N GLY A 47 5.38 -14.88 16.46
CA GLY A 47 4.61 -15.40 17.60
C GLY A 47 4.85 -14.71 18.94
N SER A 48 5.77 -13.73 19.05
CA SER A 48 6.10 -13.06 20.32
C SER A 48 6.53 -11.61 20.11
N ALA A 49 6.49 -10.82 21.21
CA ALA A 49 7.00 -9.44 21.21
C ALA A 49 8.49 -9.38 20.82
N THR A 50 9.29 -10.31 21.30
CA THR A 50 10.73 -10.39 20.97
C THR A 50 10.95 -10.56 19.47
N ILE A 51 10.22 -11.49 18.81
CA ILE A 51 10.32 -11.70 17.35
C ILE A 51 9.86 -10.47 16.61
N MET A 52 8.77 -9.82 17.05
CA MET A 52 8.32 -8.55 16.46
C MET A 52 9.40 -7.46 16.56
N VAL A 53 10.13 -7.39 17.68
CA VAL A 53 11.25 -6.43 17.84
C VAL A 53 12.40 -6.74 16.91
N TYR A 54 12.79 -8.02 16.74
CA TYR A 54 13.81 -8.41 15.76
C TYR A 54 13.46 -7.89 14.37
N GLU A 55 12.28 -8.26 13.88
CA GLU A 55 11.78 -7.85 12.59
C GLU A 55 11.71 -6.32 12.45
N SER A 56 11.19 -5.64 13.46
CA SER A 56 11.09 -4.17 13.45
C SER A 56 12.44 -3.50 13.26
N CYS A 57 13.47 -3.96 13.98
CA CYS A 57 14.80 -3.38 13.87
C CYS A 57 15.43 -3.64 12.50
N VAL A 58 15.30 -4.87 11.98
CA VAL A 58 15.84 -5.24 10.66
C VAL A 58 15.11 -4.50 9.55
N ARG A 59 13.78 -4.38 9.59
CA ARG A 59 12.97 -3.62 8.64
C ARG A 59 13.32 -2.14 8.65
N ALA A 60 13.57 -1.55 9.82
CA ALA A 60 14.05 -0.17 9.92
C ALA A 60 15.44 0.03 9.28
N LEU A 61 16.36 -0.93 9.46
CA LEU A 61 17.67 -0.90 8.82
C LEU A 61 17.57 -1.04 7.29
N THR A 62 16.71 -1.92 6.79
CA THR A 62 16.48 -2.12 5.36
C THR A 62 15.86 -0.86 4.73
N THR A 63 14.92 -0.23 5.44
CA THR A 63 14.31 1.04 5.03
C THR A 63 15.33 2.17 5.00
N LEU A 64 16.20 2.25 6.02
CA LEU A 64 17.30 3.21 6.07
C LEU A 64 18.27 3.01 4.90
N TYR A 65 18.64 1.75 4.63
CA TYR A 65 19.49 1.41 3.49
C TYR A 65 18.87 1.87 2.16
N ALA A 66 17.58 1.61 1.94
CA ALA A 66 16.87 2.07 0.74
C ALA A 66 16.94 3.60 0.60
N ARG A 67 16.72 4.33 1.70
CA ARG A 67 16.78 5.79 1.74
C ARG A 67 18.18 6.33 1.42
N GLU A 68 19.22 5.74 1.96
CA GLU A 68 20.60 6.21 1.78
C GLU A 68 21.17 5.85 0.41
N LYS A 69 20.79 4.70 -0.14
CA LYS A 69 21.31 4.21 -1.42
C LYS A 69 20.54 4.68 -2.64
N HIS A 70 19.23 4.86 -2.50
CA HIS A 70 18.33 5.13 -3.64
C HIS A 70 17.55 6.44 -3.50
N GLY A 71 17.76 7.18 -2.39
CA GLY A 71 17.12 8.46 -2.14
C GLY A 71 15.87 8.41 -1.26
N GLY A 72 15.36 9.60 -0.92
CA GLY A 72 14.26 9.78 0.02
C GLY A 72 12.99 9.05 -0.39
N ASP A 73 12.65 9.08 -1.67
CA ASP A 73 11.44 8.45 -2.21
C ASP A 73 11.49 6.92 -2.06
N ALA A 74 12.64 6.31 -2.36
CA ALA A 74 12.82 4.87 -2.16
C ALA A 74 12.75 4.47 -0.68
N GLY A 75 13.24 5.31 0.23
CA GLY A 75 13.08 5.13 1.66
C GLY A 75 11.64 5.25 2.12
N ALA A 76 10.88 6.19 1.56
CA ALA A 76 9.45 6.36 1.84
C ALA A 76 8.63 5.16 1.34
N ASP A 77 8.91 4.68 0.14
CA ASP A 77 8.26 3.49 -0.44
C ASP A 77 8.57 2.24 0.38
N ALA A 78 9.81 2.05 0.81
CA ALA A 78 10.19 0.94 1.68
C ALA A 78 9.44 1.02 3.02
N ALA A 79 9.42 2.19 3.68
CA ALA A 79 8.67 2.37 4.93
C ALA A 79 7.17 2.10 4.77
N ARG A 80 6.59 2.51 3.64
CA ARG A 80 5.19 2.25 3.32
C ARG A 80 4.89 0.76 3.18
N ALA A 81 5.77 0.01 2.52
CA ALA A 81 5.63 -1.44 2.41
C ALA A 81 5.56 -2.10 3.80
N GLU A 82 6.40 -1.64 4.73
CA GLU A 82 6.41 -2.16 6.10
C GLU A 82 5.13 -1.80 6.89
N ILE A 83 4.56 -0.61 6.65
CA ILE A 83 3.26 -0.23 7.23
C ILE A 83 2.15 -1.19 6.75
N VAL A 84 2.13 -1.53 5.47
CA VAL A 84 1.18 -2.50 4.88
C VAL A 84 1.31 -3.87 5.55
N GLU A 85 2.54 -4.30 5.85
CA GLU A 85 2.83 -5.53 6.58
C GLU A 85 2.49 -5.46 8.08
N GLY A 86 2.00 -4.32 8.56
CA GLY A 86 1.56 -4.12 9.94
C GLY A 86 2.59 -3.51 10.88
N PHE A 87 3.77 -3.13 10.36
CA PHE A 87 4.83 -2.45 11.13
C PHE A 87 4.71 -0.93 11.01
N ALA A 88 3.59 -0.39 11.47
CA ALA A 88 3.24 1.03 11.36
C ALA A 88 4.27 2.00 11.97
N TRP A 89 5.08 1.52 12.90
CA TRP A 89 6.12 2.29 13.57
C TRP A 89 7.45 2.36 12.79
N THR A 90 7.57 1.64 11.67
CA THR A 90 8.83 1.59 10.88
C THR A 90 9.36 2.97 10.51
N PRO A 91 8.56 3.95 10.05
CA PRO A 91 9.09 5.28 9.73
C PRO A 91 9.76 5.96 10.93
N GLY A 92 9.13 5.91 12.11
CA GLY A 92 9.68 6.47 13.34
C GLY A 92 10.93 5.74 13.81
N LEU A 93 10.93 4.42 13.75
CA LEU A 93 12.08 3.58 14.10
C LEU A 93 13.26 3.80 13.14
N THR A 94 12.99 3.93 11.84
CA THR A 94 14.01 4.25 10.84
C THR A 94 14.68 5.59 11.12
N ASN A 95 13.92 6.62 11.51
CA ASN A 95 14.47 7.91 11.86
C ASN A 95 15.34 7.84 13.13
N LEU A 96 14.89 7.09 14.14
CA LEU A 96 15.68 6.85 15.35
C LEU A 96 16.99 6.14 15.01
N VAL A 97 16.96 5.06 14.23
CA VAL A 97 18.17 4.33 13.82
C VAL A 97 19.10 5.22 13.01
N ALA A 98 18.59 6.05 12.10
CA ALA A 98 19.37 7.00 11.35
C ALA A 98 20.06 8.06 12.25
N GLU A 99 19.35 8.58 13.24
CA GLU A 99 19.94 9.52 14.23
C GLU A 99 21.12 8.86 14.98
N LEU A 100 20.93 7.61 15.39
CA LEU A 100 21.96 6.87 16.12
C LEU A 100 23.16 6.51 15.23
N HIS A 101 22.89 6.15 13.97
CA HIS A 101 23.94 5.89 12.97
C HIS A 101 24.78 7.15 12.68
N ALA A 102 24.13 8.31 12.49
CA ALA A 102 24.82 9.58 12.25
C ALA A 102 25.75 10.01 13.39
N LYS A 103 25.52 9.55 14.61
CA LYS A 103 26.40 9.76 15.76
C LYS A 103 27.62 8.84 15.79
N HIS A 104 27.86 8.07 14.72
CA HIS A 104 28.99 7.13 14.57
C HIS A 104 29.13 6.10 15.69
N THR A 105 28.03 5.76 16.32
CA THR A 105 28.02 4.73 17.35
C THR A 105 28.12 3.36 16.68
N ARG A 106 29.28 2.73 16.74
CA ARG A 106 29.51 1.40 16.16
C ARG A 106 29.04 0.24 17.05
N ASN A 107 28.56 0.57 18.24
CA ASN A 107 28.10 -0.40 19.20
C ASN A 107 26.56 -0.38 19.26
N PHE A 108 25.93 -1.42 18.77
CA PHE A 108 24.47 -1.53 18.76
C PHE A 108 23.88 -1.61 20.19
N ASP A 109 24.63 -2.14 21.18
CA ASP A 109 24.19 -2.13 22.58
C ASP A 109 23.94 -0.71 23.11
N ALA A 110 24.68 0.29 22.61
CA ALA A 110 24.44 1.67 23.01
C ALA A 110 23.09 2.23 22.51
N PHE A 111 22.43 1.56 21.55
CA PHE A 111 21.12 1.95 21.05
C PHE A 111 19.99 1.39 21.91
N VAL A 112 20.23 0.31 22.65
CA VAL A 112 19.22 -0.44 23.40
C VAL A 112 18.34 0.46 24.26
N PRO A 113 18.83 1.37 25.12
CA PRO A 113 17.96 2.19 25.94
C PRO A 113 16.98 3.03 25.14
N LYS A 114 17.40 3.55 23.98
CA LYS A 114 16.55 4.37 23.11
C LYS A 114 15.56 3.52 22.33
N LEU A 115 15.95 2.31 21.90
CA LEU A 115 15.05 1.35 21.26
C LEU A 115 13.97 0.86 22.22
N VAL A 116 14.35 0.52 23.46
CA VAL A 116 13.41 0.14 24.51
C VAL A 116 12.41 1.27 24.78
N ALA A 117 12.92 2.51 24.97
CA ALA A 117 12.08 3.69 25.17
C ALA A 117 11.15 3.94 23.97
N PHE A 118 11.63 3.73 22.75
CA PHE A 118 10.82 3.85 21.54
C PHE A 118 9.63 2.89 21.57
N PHE A 119 9.85 1.59 21.81
CA PHE A 119 8.77 0.60 21.86
C PHE A 119 7.80 0.86 23.01
N ALA A 120 8.30 1.28 24.17
CA ALA A 120 7.46 1.62 25.33
C ALA A 120 6.55 2.84 25.04
N ALA A 121 7.03 3.80 24.23
CA ALA A 121 6.30 5.01 23.87
C ALA A 121 5.45 4.86 22.60
N THR A 122 5.64 3.80 21.81
CA THR A 122 4.91 3.59 20.57
C THR A 122 3.44 3.28 20.88
N PRO A 123 2.51 4.16 20.50
CA PRO A 123 1.09 3.92 20.75
C PRO A 123 0.59 2.76 19.89
N LYS A 124 -0.56 2.20 20.29
CA LYS A 124 -1.34 1.35 19.40
C LYS A 124 -1.48 2.05 18.05
N PRO A 125 -1.09 1.39 16.94
CA PRO A 125 -1.32 1.97 15.63
C PRO A 125 -2.80 2.29 15.46
N PRO A 126 -3.17 3.52 15.09
CA PRO A 126 -4.54 3.77 14.66
C PRO A 126 -4.86 2.82 13.51
N PRO A 127 -6.13 2.46 13.29
CA PRO A 127 -6.53 1.76 12.08
C PRO A 127 -5.97 2.55 10.89
N HIS A 128 -5.11 1.93 10.09
CA HIS A 128 -4.36 2.63 9.04
C HIS A 128 -5.29 3.33 8.08
N ALA A 129 -4.97 4.56 7.71
CA ALA A 129 -5.37 5.05 6.41
C ALA A 129 -4.82 4.05 5.36
N PHE A 130 -5.60 3.79 4.32
CA PHE A 130 -5.11 2.99 3.19
C PHE A 130 -3.86 3.66 2.60
N VAL A 131 -2.78 2.92 2.50
CA VAL A 131 -1.49 3.44 2.03
C VAL A 131 -1.01 2.78 0.72
N GLY A 132 -1.88 1.99 0.07
CA GLY A 132 -1.51 1.19 -1.11
C GLY A 132 -0.79 -0.11 -0.70
N PRO A 133 -0.23 -0.86 -1.63
CA PRO A 133 -0.46 -0.79 -3.08
C PRO A 133 -1.82 -1.39 -3.50
N ILE A 134 -2.04 -1.57 -4.82
CA ILE A 134 -3.27 -2.18 -5.37
C ILE A 134 -3.60 -3.52 -4.69
N ASP A 135 -2.60 -4.36 -4.44
CA ASP A 135 -2.76 -5.66 -3.79
C ASP A 135 -3.19 -5.54 -2.31
N GLY A 136 -2.88 -4.44 -1.65
CA GLY A 136 -3.29 -4.16 -0.27
C GLY A 136 -4.82 -4.05 -0.09
N ILE A 137 -5.59 -3.94 -1.18
CA ILE A 137 -7.07 -3.99 -1.18
C ILE A 137 -7.61 -5.44 -1.19
N GLY A 138 -6.73 -6.44 -1.18
CA GLY A 138 -7.15 -7.84 -1.27
C GLY A 138 -7.82 -8.42 -0.03
N THR A 139 -7.65 -7.80 1.15
CA THR A 139 -8.14 -8.32 2.44
C THR A 139 -9.34 -7.55 2.95
N GLY A 140 -10.27 -8.24 3.64
CA GLY A 140 -11.45 -7.65 4.26
C GLY A 140 -12.68 -7.57 3.36
N ASP A 141 -13.65 -6.77 3.79
CA ASP A 141 -14.91 -6.57 3.06
C ASP A 141 -14.66 -5.82 1.75
N ASN A 142 -14.98 -6.45 0.65
CA ASN A 142 -14.84 -5.89 -0.69
C ASN A 142 -16.20 -5.76 -1.38
N ALA A 143 -16.40 -4.66 -2.10
CA ALA A 143 -17.57 -4.46 -2.94
C ALA A 143 -17.15 -4.02 -4.36
N PHE A 144 -17.80 -4.58 -5.36
CA PHE A 144 -17.64 -4.21 -6.76
C PHE A 144 -18.79 -3.29 -7.17
N VAL A 145 -18.44 -2.12 -7.76
CA VAL A 145 -19.41 -1.22 -8.40
C VAL A 145 -18.97 -1.03 -9.85
N THR A 146 -19.82 -1.43 -10.78
CA THR A 146 -19.45 -1.63 -12.18
C THR A 146 -20.33 -0.82 -13.12
N SER A 147 -19.76 -0.32 -14.22
CA SER A 147 -20.59 0.14 -15.32
C SER A 147 -21.41 -1.02 -15.92
N PRO A 148 -22.52 -0.74 -16.58
CA PRO A 148 -23.33 -1.80 -17.21
C PRO A 148 -22.52 -2.69 -18.17
N VAL A 149 -21.65 -2.10 -18.95
CA VAL A 149 -20.79 -2.82 -19.94
C VAL A 149 -19.79 -3.75 -19.24
N ALA A 150 -19.21 -3.31 -18.12
CA ALA A 150 -18.19 -4.07 -17.40
C ALA A 150 -18.78 -5.14 -16.45
N THR A 151 -20.09 -5.12 -16.17
CA THR A 151 -20.72 -5.98 -15.14
C THR A 151 -20.45 -7.47 -15.36
N THR A 152 -20.69 -7.98 -16.57
CA THR A 152 -20.49 -9.42 -16.87
C THR A 152 -19.02 -9.83 -16.68
N TYR A 153 -18.09 -8.98 -17.07
CA TYR A 153 -16.66 -9.23 -16.89
C TYR A 153 -16.26 -9.18 -15.40
N ALA A 154 -16.67 -8.14 -14.69
CA ALA A 154 -16.35 -7.99 -13.27
C ALA A 154 -16.99 -9.11 -12.41
N THR A 155 -18.15 -9.63 -12.79
CA THR A 155 -18.75 -10.81 -12.15
C THR A 155 -17.82 -12.03 -12.25
N LYS A 156 -17.26 -12.31 -13.43
CA LYS A 156 -16.32 -13.42 -13.61
C LYS A 156 -15.05 -13.23 -12.76
N VAL A 157 -14.55 -11.99 -12.66
CA VAL A 157 -13.38 -11.66 -11.82
C VAL A 157 -13.71 -11.89 -10.35
N ARG A 158 -14.84 -11.36 -9.87
CA ARG A 158 -15.30 -11.54 -8.49
C ARG A 158 -15.45 -13.02 -8.15
N ASP A 159 -16.19 -13.78 -8.95
CA ASP A 159 -16.48 -15.19 -8.68
C ASP A 159 -15.23 -16.05 -8.62
N LYS A 160 -14.20 -15.68 -9.42
CA LYS A 160 -12.93 -16.40 -9.44
C LYS A 160 -12.01 -16.06 -8.26
N PHE A 161 -11.96 -14.80 -7.84
CA PHE A 161 -10.93 -14.31 -6.91
C PHE A 161 -11.48 -13.83 -5.56
N MET A 162 -12.76 -13.42 -5.51
CA MET A 162 -13.41 -12.83 -4.34
C MET A 162 -14.89 -13.21 -4.24
N PRO A 163 -15.24 -14.50 -4.17
CA PRO A 163 -16.64 -14.94 -4.27
C PRO A 163 -17.53 -14.40 -3.16
N ALA A 164 -16.97 -14.00 -2.02
CA ALA A 164 -17.72 -13.39 -0.92
C ALA A 164 -18.00 -11.89 -1.11
N ALA A 165 -17.34 -11.23 -2.06
CA ALA A 165 -17.53 -9.80 -2.29
C ALA A 165 -18.90 -9.51 -2.93
N SER A 166 -19.53 -8.42 -2.50
CA SER A 166 -20.75 -7.93 -3.15
C SER A 166 -20.45 -7.35 -4.54
N LEU A 167 -21.41 -7.39 -5.44
CA LEU A 167 -21.31 -6.75 -6.74
C LEU A 167 -22.66 -6.14 -7.14
N ARG A 168 -22.61 -4.90 -7.61
CA ARG A 168 -23.76 -4.22 -8.19
C ARG A 168 -23.37 -3.32 -9.38
N ALA A 169 -24.32 -3.02 -10.21
CA ALA A 169 -24.16 -1.97 -11.21
C ALA A 169 -24.13 -0.58 -10.54
N ALA A 170 -23.42 0.35 -11.15
CA ALA A 170 -23.41 1.75 -10.76
C ALA A 170 -24.77 2.39 -11.06
N ALA A 171 -25.26 3.21 -10.13
CA ALA A 171 -26.44 4.03 -10.30
C ALA A 171 -26.04 5.48 -10.58
N PRO A 172 -26.83 6.25 -11.38
CA PRO A 172 -26.49 7.63 -11.70
C PRO A 172 -26.33 8.57 -10.48
N THR A 173 -26.92 8.20 -9.36
CA THR A 173 -26.89 8.94 -8.10
C THR A 173 -25.82 8.48 -7.13
N ASP A 174 -24.96 7.51 -7.51
CA ASP A 174 -23.92 7.01 -6.61
C ASP A 174 -22.96 8.12 -6.19
N ARG A 175 -22.62 8.08 -4.88
CA ARG A 175 -21.63 8.93 -4.22
C ARG A 175 -20.85 8.08 -3.22
N PHE A 176 -19.62 8.48 -2.88
CA PHE A 176 -18.80 7.75 -1.92
C PHE A 176 -19.40 7.67 -0.52
N ASP A 177 -20.14 8.68 -0.08
CA ASP A 177 -20.81 8.72 1.23
C ASP A 177 -21.95 7.70 1.36
N ALA A 178 -22.53 7.28 0.23
CA ALA A 178 -23.60 6.27 0.16
C ALA A 178 -23.14 4.95 -0.47
N ALA A 179 -21.86 4.81 -0.82
CA ALA A 179 -21.30 3.60 -1.41
C ALA A 179 -21.19 2.47 -0.37
N PRO A 180 -21.17 1.18 -0.81
CA PRO A 180 -20.99 0.05 0.10
C PRO A 180 -19.80 0.25 1.04
N ALA A 181 -19.91 -0.19 2.30
CA ALA A 181 -18.82 -0.10 3.26
C ALA A 181 -17.60 -0.93 2.84
N GLY A 182 -16.43 -0.63 3.41
CA GLY A 182 -15.20 -1.38 3.17
C GLY A 182 -14.44 -0.94 1.91
N GLN A 183 -13.65 -1.86 1.38
CA GLN A 183 -12.84 -1.66 0.19
C GLN A 183 -13.70 -1.65 -1.07
N LEU A 184 -13.36 -0.81 -2.05
CA LEU A 184 -14.11 -0.72 -3.30
C LEU A 184 -13.27 -1.11 -4.52
N ARG A 185 -13.92 -1.82 -5.46
CA ARG A 185 -13.39 -2.10 -6.79
C ARG A 185 -14.35 -1.51 -7.83
N LEU A 186 -13.89 -0.47 -8.49
CA LEU A 186 -14.69 0.27 -9.46
C LEU A 186 -14.30 -0.14 -10.88
N TYR A 187 -15.28 -0.52 -11.69
CA TYR A 187 -15.08 -0.85 -13.10
C TYR A 187 -15.92 0.07 -13.98
N GLY A 188 -15.30 0.68 -14.97
CA GLY A 188 -15.98 1.52 -15.95
C GLY A 188 -15.30 2.86 -16.19
N SER A 189 -15.90 3.66 -17.06
CA SER A 189 -15.47 5.02 -17.36
C SER A 189 -16.15 6.06 -16.46
N ALA A 190 -15.63 7.27 -16.44
CA ALA A 190 -16.23 8.38 -15.71
C ALA A 190 -17.66 8.73 -16.20
N SER A 191 -17.99 8.42 -17.46
CA SER A 191 -19.31 8.70 -18.04
C SER A 191 -20.40 7.73 -17.58
N THR A 192 -20.04 6.54 -17.11
CA THR A 192 -20.98 5.43 -16.83
C THR A 192 -20.93 4.96 -15.38
N ASN A 193 -19.90 5.34 -14.63
CA ASN A 193 -19.78 5.04 -13.21
C ASN A 193 -19.46 6.32 -12.43
N PRO A 194 -20.45 6.90 -11.72
CA PRO A 194 -20.27 8.17 -10.98
C PRO A 194 -19.18 8.10 -9.91
N LEU A 195 -18.96 6.94 -9.29
CA LEU A 195 -17.87 6.79 -8.31
C LEU A 195 -16.48 6.89 -8.98
N VAL A 196 -16.37 6.40 -10.23
CA VAL A 196 -15.14 6.59 -11.03
C VAL A 196 -14.94 8.08 -11.34
N ALA A 197 -15.99 8.78 -11.74
CA ALA A 197 -15.92 10.22 -12.01
C ALA A 197 -15.51 11.02 -10.76
N GLU A 198 -16.11 10.71 -9.62
CA GLU A 198 -15.81 11.36 -8.34
C GLU A 198 -14.37 11.08 -7.89
N LEU A 199 -13.90 9.83 -8.03
CA LEU A 199 -12.53 9.44 -7.70
C LEU A 199 -11.51 10.18 -8.57
N ILE A 200 -11.70 10.19 -9.90
CA ILE A 200 -10.82 10.89 -10.84
C ILE A 200 -10.68 12.36 -10.47
N LYS A 201 -11.81 13.02 -10.18
CA LYS A 201 -11.82 14.42 -9.74
C LYS A 201 -11.10 14.60 -8.39
N HIS A 202 -11.37 13.74 -7.42
CA HIS A 202 -10.78 13.80 -6.08
C HIS A 202 -9.26 13.59 -6.12
N ALA A 203 -8.80 12.63 -6.90
CA ALA A 203 -7.38 12.31 -7.05
C ALA A 203 -6.63 13.25 -8.01
N GLY A 204 -7.32 14.14 -8.71
CA GLY A 204 -6.72 15.08 -9.66
C GLY A 204 -6.16 14.41 -10.92
N TRP A 205 -6.75 13.29 -11.35
CA TRP A 205 -6.35 12.61 -12.59
C TRP A 205 -7.08 13.20 -13.80
N THR A 206 -6.50 13.00 -14.98
CA THR A 206 -7.17 13.24 -16.25
C THR A 206 -7.25 11.95 -17.04
N ILE A 207 -8.44 11.59 -17.53
CA ILE A 207 -8.64 10.43 -18.39
C ILE A 207 -9.57 10.89 -19.53
N THR A 208 -9.03 10.93 -20.72
CA THR A 208 -9.74 11.30 -21.94
C THR A 208 -9.47 10.30 -23.05
N ASP A 209 -10.18 10.41 -24.17
CA ASP A 209 -9.83 9.65 -25.36
C ASP A 209 -8.47 10.13 -25.89
N GLY A 210 -7.46 9.30 -25.68
CA GLY A 210 -6.08 9.57 -26.11
C GLY A 210 -5.13 10.14 -25.06
N GLU A 211 -5.58 10.41 -23.82
CA GLU A 211 -4.67 10.84 -22.74
C GLU A 211 -5.07 10.30 -21.36
N ILE A 212 -4.07 9.82 -20.62
CA ILE A 212 -4.13 9.63 -19.18
C ILE A 212 -3.05 10.49 -18.53
N ALA A 213 -3.42 11.34 -17.56
CA ALA A 213 -2.46 12.12 -16.77
C ALA A 213 -2.62 11.87 -15.28
N LEU A 214 -1.51 11.60 -14.61
CA LEU A 214 -1.36 11.41 -13.17
C LEU A 214 -0.33 12.43 -12.68
N GLY A 215 -0.79 13.59 -12.21
CA GLY A 215 0.11 14.71 -11.88
C GLY A 215 0.86 15.24 -13.10
N HIS A 216 2.19 15.19 -13.04
CA HIS A 216 3.03 15.62 -14.16
C HIS A 216 3.31 14.50 -15.18
N LYS A 217 3.01 13.25 -14.85
CA LYS A 217 3.12 12.13 -15.81
C LYS A 217 1.96 12.15 -16.78
N ARG A 218 2.27 12.15 -18.08
CA ARG A 218 1.29 12.14 -19.16
C ARG A 218 1.56 10.97 -20.09
N PHE A 219 0.52 10.25 -20.43
CA PHE A 219 0.52 9.11 -21.35
C PHE A 219 -0.44 9.42 -22.48
N THR A 220 0.04 9.33 -23.72
CA THR A 220 -0.77 9.68 -24.89
C THR A 220 -0.89 8.51 -25.86
N GLY A 221 -1.99 8.49 -26.60
CA GLY A 221 -2.31 7.50 -27.61
C GLY A 221 -3.68 6.85 -27.44
N PRO A 222 -4.11 6.03 -28.39
CA PRO A 222 -5.43 5.42 -28.35
C PRO A 222 -5.51 4.28 -27.33
N ASN A 223 -6.73 3.99 -26.89
CA ASN A 223 -7.11 2.82 -26.10
C ASN A 223 -6.29 2.69 -24.79
N LEU A 224 -5.95 3.81 -24.17
CA LEU A 224 -5.28 3.82 -22.88
C LEU A 224 -6.24 3.37 -21.77
N VAL A 225 -5.70 2.59 -20.85
CA VAL A 225 -6.42 2.09 -19.67
C VAL A 225 -5.60 2.34 -18.41
N LEU A 226 -6.28 2.50 -17.29
CA LEU A 226 -5.67 2.71 -15.97
C LEU A 226 -6.22 1.71 -14.96
N ILE A 227 -5.32 1.06 -14.25
CA ILE A 227 -5.59 0.45 -12.94
C ILE A 227 -4.88 1.31 -11.92
N ALA A 228 -5.59 1.82 -10.92
CA ALA A 228 -4.96 2.59 -9.85
C ALA A 228 -5.69 2.40 -8.52
N CYS A 229 -4.96 2.52 -7.42
CA CYS A 229 -5.56 2.58 -6.10
C CYS A 229 -5.48 4.00 -5.54
N TRP A 230 -6.39 4.31 -4.62
CA TRP A 230 -6.44 5.59 -3.90
C TRP A 230 -7.14 5.41 -2.56
N PRO A 231 -6.87 6.23 -1.53
CA PRO A 231 -7.69 6.25 -0.33
C PRO A 231 -9.15 6.57 -0.69
N ARG A 232 -10.07 5.86 -0.08
CA ARG A 232 -11.49 6.09 -0.32
C ARG A 232 -11.89 7.50 0.13
N PRO A 233 -12.48 8.33 -0.75
CA PRO A 233 -13.02 9.63 -0.38
C PRO A 233 -14.01 9.52 0.79
N GLY A 234 -13.80 10.31 1.84
CA GLY A 234 -14.64 10.30 3.06
C GLY A 234 -14.37 9.15 4.04
N ASP A 235 -13.61 8.13 3.64
CA ASP A 235 -13.25 7.00 4.50
C ASP A 235 -11.83 6.49 4.20
N PRO A 236 -10.79 7.25 4.55
CA PRO A 236 -9.42 6.95 4.16
C PRO A 236 -8.82 5.67 4.82
N LYS A 237 -9.55 5.01 5.73
CA LYS A 237 -9.17 3.70 6.27
C LYS A 237 -9.27 2.60 5.23
N HIS A 238 -10.12 2.80 4.23
CA HIS A 238 -10.32 1.87 3.14
C HIS A 238 -9.72 2.42 1.84
N GLY A 239 -9.38 1.52 0.95
CA GLY A 239 -8.90 1.84 -0.38
C GLY A 239 -9.97 1.65 -1.45
N VAL A 240 -9.72 2.29 -2.58
CA VAL A 240 -10.45 2.08 -3.83
C VAL A 240 -9.45 1.62 -4.87
N VAL A 241 -9.73 0.53 -5.58
CA VAL A 241 -9.06 0.23 -6.85
C VAL A 241 -10.02 0.54 -7.98
N VAL A 242 -9.55 1.35 -8.91
CA VAL A 242 -10.30 1.65 -10.12
C VAL A 242 -9.68 0.96 -11.33
N TYR A 243 -10.53 0.37 -12.15
CA TYR A 243 -10.24 -0.23 -13.43
C TYR A 243 -10.99 0.60 -14.46
N THR A 244 -10.29 1.49 -15.17
CA THR A 244 -10.95 2.55 -15.94
C THR A 244 -10.23 2.87 -17.26
N ALA A 245 -10.98 3.50 -18.15
CA ALA A 245 -10.53 4.03 -19.44
C ALA A 245 -11.48 5.16 -19.87
N ALA A 246 -11.20 5.81 -21.00
CA ALA A 246 -12.14 6.75 -21.59
C ALA A 246 -13.46 6.07 -22.00
N HIS A 247 -13.37 4.83 -22.47
CA HIS A 247 -14.52 4.04 -22.94
C HIS A 247 -14.65 2.72 -22.15
N ASP A 248 -15.86 2.36 -21.74
CA ASP A 248 -16.14 1.15 -20.97
C ASP A 248 -15.69 -0.15 -21.65
N ALA A 249 -15.78 -0.20 -23.01
CA ALA A 249 -15.37 -1.37 -23.77
C ALA A 249 -13.88 -1.71 -23.60
N ASP A 250 -13.06 -0.70 -23.25
CA ASP A 250 -11.63 -0.90 -23.00
C ASP A 250 -11.33 -1.44 -21.61
N VAL A 251 -12.28 -1.33 -20.70
CA VAL A 251 -12.15 -1.89 -19.34
C VAL A 251 -12.34 -3.41 -19.32
N VAL A 252 -13.04 -3.97 -20.31
CA VAL A 252 -13.25 -5.41 -20.40
C VAL A 252 -11.94 -6.14 -20.68
N GLY A 253 -11.54 -7.04 -19.75
CA GLY A 253 -10.28 -7.76 -19.82
C GLY A 253 -9.09 -7.09 -19.11
N ILE A 254 -9.25 -5.89 -18.55
CA ILE A 254 -8.18 -5.05 -17.98
C ILE A 254 -7.34 -5.75 -16.89
N ASN A 255 -7.88 -6.72 -16.16
CA ASN A 255 -7.12 -7.53 -15.20
C ASN A 255 -6.05 -8.42 -15.85
N GLY A 256 -5.97 -8.45 -17.18
CA GLY A 256 -4.81 -8.98 -17.92
C GLY A 256 -3.54 -8.14 -17.75
N LEU A 257 -3.65 -6.89 -17.31
CA LEU A 257 -2.50 -6.10 -16.84
C LEU A 257 -2.09 -6.59 -15.44
N MET A 258 -0.81 -6.86 -15.27
CA MET A 258 -0.23 -7.19 -13.97
C MET A 258 0.02 -5.89 -13.21
N ALA A 259 -0.75 -5.66 -12.16
CA ALA A 259 -0.66 -4.44 -11.35
C ALA A 259 0.26 -4.64 -10.11
N GLY A 260 0.20 -5.80 -9.46
CA GLY A 260 1.08 -6.21 -8.37
C GLY A 260 1.26 -5.19 -7.25
N GLY A 261 2.48 -5.07 -6.76
CA GLY A 261 2.89 -4.17 -5.69
C GLY A 261 3.01 -2.70 -6.09
N THR A 262 2.28 -2.23 -7.11
CA THR A 262 2.25 -0.83 -7.54
C THR A 262 0.93 -0.15 -7.18
N ASP A 263 0.92 1.19 -7.15
CA ASP A 263 -0.30 1.95 -6.90
C ASP A 263 -1.05 2.28 -8.18
N TRP A 264 -0.35 2.29 -9.31
CA TRP A 264 -0.96 2.53 -10.61
C TRP A 264 -0.22 1.78 -11.72
N VAL A 265 -0.98 1.38 -12.73
CA VAL A 265 -0.49 0.83 -14.00
C VAL A 265 -1.28 1.49 -15.13
N VAL A 266 -0.58 2.13 -16.04
CA VAL A 266 -1.15 2.57 -17.31
C VAL A 266 -0.83 1.51 -18.36
N GLY A 267 -1.85 1.06 -19.05
CA GLY A 267 -1.75 0.10 -20.13
C GLY A 267 -2.38 0.61 -21.41
N ARG A 268 -2.22 -0.18 -22.46
CA ARG A 268 -2.86 0.02 -23.76
C ARG A 268 -3.53 -1.27 -24.21
N LYS A 269 -4.77 -1.18 -24.63
CA LYS A 269 -5.48 -2.30 -25.22
C LYS A 269 -5.12 -2.40 -26.71
N VAL A 270 -4.65 -3.57 -27.13
CA VAL A 270 -4.28 -3.89 -28.52
C VAL A 270 -5.01 -5.18 -28.91
N GLY A 271 -6.11 -5.03 -29.65
CA GLY A 271 -7.05 -6.14 -29.86
C GLY A 271 -7.63 -6.61 -28.53
N ASP A 272 -7.52 -7.90 -28.23
CA ASP A 272 -7.99 -8.50 -26.97
C ASP A 272 -6.90 -8.58 -25.88
N LYS A 273 -5.72 -8.00 -26.12
CA LYS A 273 -4.59 -8.03 -25.19
C LYS A 273 -4.30 -6.65 -24.60
N PHE A 274 -3.65 -6.66 -23.45
CA PHE A 274 -3.17 -5.43 -22.83
C PHE A 274 -1.65 -5.44 -22.73
N GLN A 275 -1.06 -4.28 -22.98
CA GLN A 275 0.37 -4.03 -22.85
C GLN A 275 0.59 -2.96 -21.78
N VAL A 276 1.53 -3.19 -20.87
CA VAL A 276 1.93 -2.18 -19.88
C VAL A 276 2.67 -1.06 -20.61
N VAL A 277 2.25 0.17 -20.40
CA VAL A 277 2.93 1.39 -20.87
C VAL A 277 3.88 1.89 -19.81
N ASP A 278 3.40 2.03 -18.58
CA ASP A 278 4.20 2.44 -17.41
C ASP A 278 3.46 2.03 -16.13
N HIS A 279 4.18 1.99 -15.01
CA HIS A 279 3.63 1.71 -13.70
C HIS A 279 4.45 2.40 -12.61
N GLY A 280 3.89 2.54 -11.42
CA GLY A 280 4.61 3.13 -10.31
C GLY A 280 3.78 3.29 -9.05
N ASN A 281 4.34 4.08 -8.14
CA ASN A 281 3.72 4.40 -6.87
C ASN A 281 3.39 5.88 -6.78
N PHE A 282 2.34 6.20 -6.02
CA PHE A 282 2.09 7.56 -5.56
C PHE A 282 2.99 7.85 -4.35
N HIS A 283 3.29 9.12 -4.15
CA HIS A 283 4.02 9.52 -2.95
C HIS A 283 3.04 9.69 -1.78
N VAL A 284 3.26 8.95 -0.70
CA VAL A 284 2.50 9.12 0.55
C VAL A 284 3.35 9.89 1.53
N ALA A 285 2.94 11.12 1.86
CA ALA A 285 3.64 11.95 2.82
C ALA A 285 3.48 11.43 4.26
N ALA A 286 4.32 11.90 5.18
CA ALA A 286 4.31 11.47 6.58
C ALA A 286 2.97 11.75 7.31
N ASP A 287 2.19 12.71 6.84
CA ASP A 287 0.84 13.03 7.33
C ASP A 287 -0.26 12.14 6.72
N GLY A 288 0.13 11.17 5.88
CA GLY A 288 -0.79 10.26 5.18
C GLY A 288 -1.43 10.85 3.92
N SER A 289 -1.07 12.08 3.53
CA SER A 289 -1.56 12.67 2.28
C SER A 289 -0.92 12.03 1.06
N TRP A 290 -1.72 11.76 0.05
CA TRP A 290 -1.28 11.21 -1.22
C TRP A 290 -0.94 12.31 -2.21
N LYS A 291 0.20 12.20 -2.86
CA LYS A 291 0.67 13.13 -3.88
C LYS A 291 0.88 12.41 -5.20
N LEU A 292 0.48 13.08 -6.26
CA LEU A 292 0.71 12.59 -7.62
C LEU A 292 2.20 12.66 -7.98
N PRO A 293 2.68 11.75 -8.82
CA PRO A 293 4.07 11.74 -9.29
C PRO A 293 4.39 12.92 -10.19
#